data_c3f4a86509de1cc64cc9ff1a6a619cde
#
_entry.id   c3f4a86509de1cc64cc9ff1a6a619cde
#
_cell.length_a   1.000
_cell.length_b   1.000
_cell.length_c   1.000
_cell.angle_alpha   90.00
_cell.angle_beta   90.00
_cell.angle_gamma   90.00
#
_symmetry.space_group_name_H-M   'P 1'
#
loop_
_entity.id
_entity.type
_entity.pdbx_description
1 polymer ?
#
loop_
_entity_poly.entity_id
_entity_poly.type
_entity_poly.pdbx_seq_one_letter_code
_entity_poly.pdbx_strand_id
1 'polypeptide(L)'
;YEFDIIRSEVRRFRELGAQGVVIGMLRPDGSLDVEHLAQLMEEAKGMSVTLHRAFDVCRDPMEALEQAISLGFNTILTSGQKNNCVDGSPLLAELVEKSAGRIHIMAGAGVNADVIAPIYEKTGITDYHMTGKVLLDSEMKYRKEGVSMGLPSLSEYEIFRTSEAEV
;
A
#
# COMPACT_ATOMS: atom_id res chain seq x y z
N TYR A 1 5.79 -20.07 11.30
CA TYR A 1 7.17 -19.73 10.89
C TYR A 1 7.21 -18.48 9.98
N GLU A 2 6.15 -18.22 9.17
CA GLU A 2 6.10 -17.03 8.30
C GLU A 2 6.16 -15.74 9.12
N PHE A 3 5.41 -15.66 10.21
CA PHE A 3 5.47 -14.54 11.12
C PHE A 3 6.86 -14.32 11.71
N ASP A 4 7.55 -15.39 12.10
CA ASP A 4 8.91 -15.29 12.68
C ASP A 4 9.92 -14.75 11.66
N ILE A 5 9.74 -15.08 10.36
CA ILE A 5 10.54 -14.54 9.28
C ILE A 5 10.32 -13.03 9.17
N ILE A 6 9.06 -12.59 9.03
CA ILE A 6 8.70 -11.17 8.92
C ILE A 6 9.23 -10.38 10.13
N ARG A 7 9.03 -10.90 11.33
CA ARG A 7 9.51 -10.29 12.58
C ARG A 7 11.04 -10.13 12.59
N SER A 8 11.75 -11.17 12.15
CA SER A 8 13.20 -11.17 12.03
C SER A 8 13.70 -10.16 10.99
N GLU A 9 12.99 -10.04 9.85
CA GLU A 9 13.31 -9.05 8.80
C GLU A 9 13.09 -7.62 9.28
N VAL A 10 11.97 -7.30 9.93
CA VAL A 10 11.72 -5.98 10.50
C VAL A 10 12.84 -5.57 11.45
N ARG A 11 13.26 -6.47 12.36
CA ARG A 11 14.40 -6.24 13.25
C ARG A 11 15.68 -5.95 12.44
N ARG A 12 15.94 -6.76 11.43
CA ARG A 12 17.14 -6.63 10.61
C ARG A 12 17.16 -5.30 9.84
N PHE A 13 16.04 -4.88 9.28
CA PHE A 13 15.94 -3.57 8.62
C PHE A 13 16.21 -2.42 9.59
N ARG A 14 15.69 -2.48 10.81
CA ARG A 14 16.00 -1.49 11.85
C ARG A 14 17.50 -1.45 12.17
N GLU A 15 18.13 -2.60 12.36
CA GLU A 15 19.59 -2.70 12.62
C GLU A 15 20.44 -2.12 11.48
N LEU A 16 19.97 -2.24 10.25
CA LEU A 16 20.61 -1.69 9.05
C LEU A 16 20.32 -0.19 8.85
N GLY A 17 19.54 0.44 9.72
CA GLY A 17 19.25 1.87 9.67
C GLY A 17 18.13 2.25 8.70
N ALA A 18 17.22 1.34 8.34
CA ALA A 18 16.04 1.69 7.57
C ALA A 18 15.21 2.74 8.30
N GLN A 19 14.72 3.74 7.58
CA GLN A 19 13.93 4.82 8.14
C GLN A 19 12.47 4.42 8.39
N GLY A 20 11.98 3.38 7.71
CA GLY A 20 10.62 2.90 7.86
C GLY A 20 10.41 1.53 7.26
N VAL A 21 9.27 0.93 7.62
CA VAL A 21 8.81 -0.35 7.09
C VAL A 21 7.34 -0.30 6.75
N VAL A 22 6.92 -1.17 5.82
CA VAL A 22 5.53 -1.33 5.42
C VAL A 22 5.09 -2.73 5.79
N ILE A 23 4.10 -2.84 6.68
CA ILE A 23 3.62 -4.11 7.22
C ILE A 23 2.08 -4.14 7.26
N GLY A 24 1.52 -5.32 7.45
CA GLY A 24 0.08 -5.49 7.64
C GLY A 24 -0.29 -6.96 7.72
N MET A 25 -1.24 -7.29 8.58
CA MET A 25 -1.74 -8.65 8.78
C MET A 25 -3.21 -8.62 9.12
N LEU A 26 -3.96 -9.57 8.55
CA LEU A 26 -5.37 -9.80 8.89
C LEU A 26 -5.54 -11.20 9.46
N ARG A 27 -6.52 -11.34 10.32
CA ARG A 27 -7.07 -12.62 10.75
C ARG A 27 -7.98 -13.19 9.67
N PRO A 28 -8.28 -14.48 9.70
CA PRO A 28 -9.19 -15.10 8.73
C PRO A 28 -10.60 -14.50 8.70
N ASP A 29 -11.03 -13.82 9.77
CA ASP A 29 -12.31 -13.12 9.84
C ASP A 29 -12.30 -11.71 9.25
N GLY A 30 -11.15 -11.28 8.70
CA GLY A 30 -10.94 -9.96 8.09
C GLY A 30 -10.64 -8.83 9.08
N SER A 31 -10.50 -9.09 10.37
CA SER A 31 -10.02 -8.09 11.33
C SER A 31 -8.50 -7.95 11.26
N LEU A 32 -7.96 -6.81 11.73
CA LEU A 32 -6.51 -6.68 11.89
C LEU A 32 -6.00 -7.70 12.95
N ASP A 33 -4.86 -8.31 12.66
CA ASP A 33 -4.17 -9.16 13.64
C ASP A 33 -3.35 -8.29 14.61
N VAL A 34 -4.07 -7.67 15.54
CA VAL A 34 -3.51 -6.71 16.51
C VAL A 34 -2.39 -7.32 17.33
N GLU A 35 -2.47 -8.61 17.68
CA GLU A 35 -1.46 -9.28 18.52
C GLU A 35 -0.12 -9.42 17.80
N HIS A 36 -0.13 -9.89 16.56
CA HIS A 36 1.08 -10.00 15.75
C HIS A 36 1.59 -8.62 15.31
N LEU A 37 0.67 -7.71 14.93
CA LEU A 37 1.06 -6.34 14.58
C LEU A 37 1.72 -5.61 15.75
N ALA A 38 1.25 -5.76 16.97
CA ALA A 38 1.90 -5.18 18.16
C ALA A 38 3.35 -5.66 18.33
N GLN A 39 3.61 -6.95 18.08
CA GLN A 39 4.97 -7.50 18.13
C GLN A 39 5.86 -6.90 17.02
N LEU A 40 5.31 -6.72 15.80
CA LEU A 40 6.06 -6.08 14.71
C LEU A 40 6.34 -4.60 15.00
N MET A 41 5.39 -3.89 15.63
CA MET A 41 5.58 -2.49 16.05
C MET A 41 6.71 -2.34 17.09
N GLU A 42 6.85 -3.29 18.02
CA GLU A 42 7.98 -3.31 18.96
C GLU A 42 9.32 -3.51 18.23
N GLU A 43 9.37 -4.42 17.24
CA GLU A 43 10.59 -4.62 16.44
C GLU A 43 10.89 -3.41 15.53
N ALA A 44 9.85 -2.68 15.10
CA ALA A 44 9.97 -1.49 14.26
C ALA A 44 10.26 -0.19 15.05
N LYS A 45 10.48 -0.27 16.36
CA LYS A 45 10.64 0.91 17.22
C LYS A 45 11.72 1.87 16.73
N GLY A 46 11.32 3.13 16.53
CA GLY A 46 12.19 4.18 15.98
C GLY A 46 12.12 4.32 14.45
N MET A 47 11.41 3.44 13.76
CA MET A 47 11.13 3.56 12.33
C MET A 47 9.72 4.11 12.10
N SER A 48 9.48 4.73 10.94
CA SER A 48 8.12 5.02 10.47
C SER A 48 7.45 3.74 9.98
N VAL A 49 6.20 3.51 10.36
CA VAL A 49 5.49 2.28 10.00
C VAL A 49 4.22 2.58 9.24
N THR A 50 4.11 1.99 8.04
CA THR A 50 2.92 2.09 7.19
C THR A 50 2.14 0.77 7.21
N LEU A 51 0.84 0.84 7.49
CA LEU A 51 -0.08 -0.26 7.26
C LEU A 51 -0.38 -0.33 5.76
N HIS A 52 -0.03 -1.45 5.13
CA HIS A 52 -0.22 -1.63 3.70
C HIS A 52 -1.68 -1.96 3.32
N ARG A 53 -1.91 -2.23 2.04
CA ARG A 53 -3.23 -2.49 1.46
C ARG A 53 -3.96 -3.74 1.96
N ALA A 54 -3.48 -4.47 2.97
CA ALA A 54 -4.31 -5.38 3.75
C ALA A 54 -5.53 -4.63 4.33
N PHE A 55 -5.38 -3.33 4.61
CA PHE A 55 -6.48 -2.46 4.99
C PHE A 55 -7.64 -2.46 3.97
N ASP A 56 -7.34 -2.58 2.67
CA ASP A 56 -8.36 -2.55 1.62
C ASP A 56 -9.27 -3.80 1.60
N VAL A 57 -8.87 -4.87 2.26
CA VAL A 57 -9.63 -6.12 2.37
C VAL A 57 -10.02 -6.46 3.82
N CYS A 58 -9.84 -5.53 4.76
CA CYS A 58 -10.36 -5.70 6.11
C CYS A 58 -11.90 -5.60 6.12
N ARG A 59 -12.52 -6.26 7.09
CA ARG A 59 -14.00 -6.31 7.19
C ARG A 59 -14.64 -4.98 7.61
N ASP A 60 -13.96 -4.22 8.45
CA ASP A 60 -14.44 -2.94 8.99
C ASP A 60 -13.30 -1.91 8.96
N PRO A 61 -13.34 -0.94 8.04
CA PRO A 61 -12.28 0.06 7.91
C PRO A 61 -12.22 1.05 9.09
N MET A 62 -13.33 1.30 9.79
CA MET A 62 -13.33 2.20 10.94
C MET A 62 -12.74 1.53 12.17
N GLU A 63 -13.06 0.25 12.42
CA GLU A 63 -12.40 -0.55 13.45
C GLU A 63 -10.88 -0.63 13.17
N ALA A 64 -10.50 -0.94 11.93
CA ALA A 64 -9.10 -1.03 11.52
C ALA A 64 -8.34 0.29 11.64
N LEU A 65 -8.99 1.44 11.34
CA LEU A 65 -8.41 2.77 11.53
C LEU A 65 -8.05 3.01 13.00
N GLU A 66 -9.00 2.80 13.92
CA GLU A 66 -8.75 3.03 15.35
C GLU A 66 -7.72 2.05 15.92
N GLN A 67 -7.72 0.79 15.47
CA GLN A 67 -6.70 -0.18 15.84
C GLN A 67 -5.31 0.22 15.34
N ALA A 68 -5.18 0.69 14.10
CA ALA A 68 -3.91 1.17 13.54
C ALA A 68 -3.38 2.39 14.31
N ILE A 69 -4.26 3.35 14.66
CA ILE A 69 -3.91 4.50 15.49
C ILE A 69 -3.42 4.03 16.86
N SER A 70 -4.15 3.12 17.51
CA SER A 70 -3.82 2.61 18.84
C SER A 70 -2.49 1.83 18.87
N LEU A 71 -2.16 1.14 17.79
CA LEU A 71 -0.88 0.44 17.60
C LEU A 71 0.29 1.38 17.29
N GLY A 72 0.02 2.64 16.94
CA GLY A 72 1.06 3.63 16.63
C GLY A 72 1.56 3.62 15.19
N PHE A 73 0.77 3.12 14.23
CA PHE A 73 1.09 3.29 12.82
C PHE A 73 1.14 4.77 12.45
N ASN A 74 2.07 5.14 11.57
CA ASN A 74 2.21 6.51 11.08
C ASN A 74 1.30 6.76 9.88
N THR A 75 1.09 5.74 9.04
CA THR A 75 0.38 5.88 7.76
C THR A 75 -0.46 4.63 7.48
N ILE A 76 -1.62 4.83 6.84
CA ILE A 76 -2.40 3.77 6.20
C ILE A 76 -2.36 4.00 4.69
N LEU A 77 -1.83 3.03 3.94
CA LEU A 77 -1.89 3.00 2.48
C LEU A 77 -3.16 2.26 2.05
N THR A 78 -4.05 2.97 1.37
CA THR A 78 -5.35 2.41 0.98
C THR A 78 -5.86 2.97 -0.35
N SER A 79 -6.69 2.23 -1.03
CA SER A 79 -7.48 2.67 -2.18
C SER A 79 -8.94 3.01 -1.81
N GLY A 80 -9.25 3.06 -0.50
CA GLY A 80 -10.63 3.22 -0.02
C GLY A 80 -11.47 1.97 -0.27
N GLN A 81 -10.88 0.76 -0.13
CA GLN A 81 -11.52 -0.54 -0.32
C GLN A 81 -12.16 -0.72 -1.71
N LYS A 82 -11.58 -0.10 -2.72
CA LYS A 82 -11.98 -0.23 -4.13
C LYS A 82 -10.77 -0.62 -4.99
N ASN A 83 -11.03 -0.93 -6.26
CA ASN A 83 -9.97 -1.29 -7.21
C ASN A 83 -8.96 -0.15 -7.43
N ASN A 84 -9.41 1.09 -7.27
CA ASN A 84 -8.60 2.30 -7.40
C ASN A 84 -9.05 3.39 -6.42
N CYS A 85 -8.19 4.38 -6.18
CA CYS A 85 -8.43 5.46 -5.23
C CYS A 85 -9.55 6.44 -5.68
N VAL A 86 -9.84 6.55 -6.98
CA VAL A 86 -10.90 7.41 -7.50
C VAL A 86 -12.26 6.88 -7.07
N ASP A 87 -12.50 5.58 -7.29
CA ASP A 87 -13.73 4.90 -6.87
C ASP A 87 -13.84 4.82 -5.34
N GLY A 88 -12.70 4.73 -4.65
CA GLY A 88 -12.62 4.68 -3.19
C GLY A 88 -12.66 6.06 -2.51
N SER A 89 -12.73 7.16 -3.29
CA SER A 89 -12.67 8.51 -2.72
C SER A 89 -13.69 8.82 -1.62
N PRO A 90 -14.91 8.26 -1.60
CA PRO A 90 -15.82 8.49 -0.49
C PRO A 90 -15.29 7.95 0.86
N LEU A 91 -14.78 6.71 0.87
CA LEU A 91 -14.18 6.15 2.09
C LEU A 91 -12.86 6.85 2.45
N LEU A 92 -12.05 7.23 1.46
CA LEU A 92 -10.83 8.01 1.70
C LEU A 92 -11.14 9.32 2.43
N ALA A 93 -12.17 10.06 2.02
CA ALA A 93 -12.60 11.28 2.70
C ALA A 93 -13.06 11.01 4.14
N GLU A 94 -13.84 9.96 4.36
CA GLU A 94 -14.29 9.55 5.69
C GLU A 94 -13.11 9.17 6.60
N LEU A 95 -12.13 8.44 6.08
CA LEU A 95 -10.91 8.07 6.82
C LEU A 95 -10.09 9.31 7.22
N VAL A 96 -9.95 10.29 6.33
CA VAL A 96 -9.28 11.56 6.65
C VAL A 96 -10.00 12.28 7.77
N GLU A 97 -11.33 12.42 7.67
CA GLU A 97 -12.15 13.06 8.70
C GLU A 97 -12.00 12.34 10.05
N LYS A 98 -12.20 11.02 10.07
CA LYS A 98 -12.15 10.19 11.29
C LYS A 98 -10.74 10.09 11.88
N SER A 99 -9.70 10.10 11.05
CA SER A 99 -8.32 10.10 11.53
C SER A 99 -8.00 11.33 12.39
N ALA A 100 -8.64 12.46 12.10
CA ALA A 100 -8.44 13.73 12.79
C ALA A 100 -6.95 14.11 12.95
N GLY A 101 -6.13 13.78 11.96
CA GLY A 101 -4.69 14.02 11.96
C GLY A 101 -3.85 13.11 12.86
N ARG A 102 -4.46 12.07 13.46
CA ARG A 102 -3.76 11.10 14.32
C ARG A 102 -2.91 10.09 13.53
N ILE A 103 -3.21 9.91 12.26
CA ILE A 103 -2.52 9.02 11.33
C ILE A 103 -2.66 9.57 9.91
N HIS A 104 -1.63 9.41 9.08
CA HIS A 104 -1.68 9.81 7.68
C HIS A 104 -2.48 8.80 6.86
N ILE A 105 -3.34 9.29 5.97
CA ILE A 105 -4.03 8.47 4.97
C ILE A 105 -3.34 8.71 3.63
N MET A 106 -2.73 7.67 3.09
CA MET A 106 -2.00 7.69 1.82
C MET A 106 -2.84 7.01 0.74
N ALA A 107 -3.22 7.75 -0.29
CA ALA A 107 -3.98 7.19 -1.40
C ALA A 107 -3.07 6.34 -2.30
N GLY A 108 -3.50 5.12 -2.63
CA GLY A 108 -2.83 4.22 -3.55
C GLY A 108 -3.78 3.52 -4.51
N ALA A 109 -3.24 2.82 -5.49
CA ALA A 109 -3.91 2.17 -6.60
C ALA A 109 -4.51 3.17 -7.63
N GLY A 110 -3.90 3.18 -8.80
CA GLY A 110 -4.35 4.05 -9.90
C GLY A 110 -3.97 5.52 -9.74
N VAL A 111 -3.06 5.85 -8.84
CA VAL A 111 -2.56 7.21 -8.68
C VAL A 111 -1.66 7.58 -9.86
N ASN A 112 -1.95 8.73 -10.44
CA ASN A 112 -1.15 9.42 -11.47
C ASN A 112 -1.42 10.94 -11.39
N ALA A 113 -0.74 11.74 -12.20
CA ALA A 113 -0.84 13.19 -12.17
C ALA A 113 -2.28 13.71 -12.35
N ASP A 114 -3.09 13.03 -13.19
CA ASP A 114 -4.45 13.47 -13.51
C ASP A 114 -5.43 13.29 -12.35
N VAL A 115 -5.19 12.32 -11.46
CA VAL A 115 -6.12 12.00 -10.37
C VAL A 115 -5.75 12.67 -9.05
N ILE A 116 -4.53 13.18 -8.88
CA ILE A 116 -4.07 13.78 -7.62
C ILE A 116 -4.93 15.00 -7.24
N ALA A 117 -5.07 15.96 -8.15
CA ALA A 117 -5.86 17.17 -7.87
C ALA A 117 -7.33 16.86 -7.53
N PRO A 118 -8.07 16.05 -8.32
CA PRO A 118 -9.43 15.64 -7.97
C PRO A 118 -9.56 14.90 -6.63
N ILE A 119 -8.59 14.04 -6.29
CA ILE A 119 -8.59 13.32 -5.00
C ILE A 119 -8.35 14.30 -3.86
N TYR A 120 -7.38 15.21 -4.00
CA TYR A 120 -7.13 16.24 -3.00
C TYR A 120 -8.38 17.10 -2.74
N GLU A 121 -9.02 17.61 -3.78
CA GLU A 121 -10.21 18.43 -3.65
C GLU A 121 -11.36 17.71 -2.93
N LYS A 122 -11.51 16.41 -3.16
CA LYS A 122 -12.57 15.59 -2.55
C LYS A 122 -12.27 15.15 -1.12
N THR A 123 -11.01 14.88 -0.79
CA THR A 123 -10.64 14.13 0.42
C THR A 123 -9.72 14.90 1.34
N GLY A 124 -8.99 15.90 0.84
CA GLY A 124 -7.92 16.57 1.57
C GLY A 124 -6.64 15.76 1.74
N ILE A 125 -6.51 14.59 1.08
CA ILE A 125 -5.30 13.75 1.14
C ILE A 125 -4.13 14.46 0.48
N THR A 126 -2.98 14.45 1.15
CA THR A 126 -1.71 15.02 0.68
C THR A 126 -0.65 13.96 0.36
N ASP A 127 -0.88 12.74 0.77
CA ASP A 127 0.05 11.62 0.66
C ASP A 127 -0.41 10.64 -0.42
N TYR A 128 0.47 10.38 -1.41
CA TYR A 128 0.13 9.56 -2.58
C TYR A 128 1.20 8.51 -2.84
N HIS A 129 0.75 7.29 -3.16
CA HIS A 129 1.61 6.19 -3.59
C HIS A 129 1.34 5.88 -5.05
N MET A 130 2.35 6.03 -5.90
CA MET A 130 2.26 5.77 -7.34
C MET A 130 3.49 5.00 -7.86
N THR A 131 3.33 4.34 -8.98
CA THR A 131 4.44 3.62 -9.64
C THR A 131 5.13 4.46 -10.70
N GLY A 132 4.46 5.49 -11.25
CA GLY A 132 4.92 6.27 -12.38
C GLY A 132 5.30 5.39 -13.60
N LYS A 133 4.59 4.24 -13.76
CA LYS A 133 4.96 3.25 -14.77
C LYS A 133 4.47 3.60 -16.14
N VAL A 134 5.35 3.41 -17.12
CA VAL A 134 5.03 3.36 -18.55
C VAL A 134 5.24 1.95 -19.07
N LEU A 135 4.54 1.63 -20.14
CA LEU A 135 4.68 0.37 -20.85
C LEU A 135 5.68 0.56 -22.01
N LEU A 136 6.73 -0.22 -22.03
CA LEU A 136 7.73 -0.25 -23.09
C LEU A 136 7.65 -1.57 -23.82
N ASP A 137 7.84 -1.53 -25.14
CA ASP A 137 8.04 -2.72 -25.92
C ASP A 137 9.44 -3.28 -25.69
N SER A 138 9.57 -4.61 -25.64
CA SER A 138 10.85 -5.28 -25.50
C SER A 138 11.72 -5.07 -26.74
N GLU A 139 13.03 -4.89 -26.54
CA GLU A 139 14.01 -4.82 -27.62
C GLU A 139 14.29 -6.19 -28.28
N MET A 140 13.64 -7.26 -27.79
CA MET A 140 13.73 -8.60 -28.40
C MET A 140 13.21 -8.58 -29.84
N LYS A 141 14.08 -8.90 -30.79
CA LYS A 141 13.74 -8.98 -32.24
C LYS A 141 13.00 -10.26 -32.58
N TYR A 142 13.42 -11.39 -31.98
CA TYR A 142 12.73 -12.65 -32.13
C TYR A 142 11.61 -12.74 -31.10
N ARG A 143 10.40 -13.06 -31.57
CA ARG A 143 9.21 -13.25 -30.71
C ARG A 143 8.59 -14.59 -30.98
N LYS A 144 8.47 -15.44 -29.95
CA LYS A 144 7.82 -16.73 -30.05
C LYS A 144 6.32 -16.57 -29.88
N GLU A 145 5.56 -16.95 -30.90
CA GLU A 145 4.10 -16.97 -30.81
C GLU A 145 3.59 -18.24 -30.11
N GLY A 146 2.42 -18.12 -29.46
CA GLY A 146 1.71 -19.27 -28.87
C GLY A 146 2.34 -19.81 -27.58
N VAL A 147 3.28 -19.10 -26.97
CA VAL A 147 3.87 -19.47 -25.68
C VAL A 147 3.66 -18.32 -24.68
N SER A 148 3.03 -18.61 -23.55
CA SER A 148 2.94 -17.71 -22.39
C SER A 148 3.71 -18.31 -21.24
N MET A 149 4.61 -17.52 -20.63
CA MET A 149 5.40 -17.92 -19.47
C MET A 149 4.73 -17.54 -18.15
N GLY A 150 3.69 -16.73 -18.20
CA GLY A 150 2.96 -16.23 -17.04
C GLY A 150 1.45 -16.21 -17.27
N LEU A 151 0.81 -15.11 -16.87
CA LEU A 151 -0.63 -14.93 -17.05
C LEU A 151 -0.94 -14.66 -18.54
N PRO A 152 -1.94 -15.32 -19.14
CA PRO A 152 -2.29 -15.15 -20.55
C PRO A 152 -2.69 -13.72 -20.94
N SER A 153 -3.02 -12.88 -19.96
CA SER A 153 -3.36 -11.45 -20.12
C SER A 153 -2.14 -10.51 -20.16
N LEU A 154 -0.94 -11.04 -19.91
CA LEU A 154 0.31 -10.27 -19.93
C LEU A 154 1.13 -10.68 -21.13
N SER A 155 1.70 -9.68 -21.82
CA SER A 155 2.64 -9.92 -22.91
C SER A 155 4.02 -10.23 -22.35
N GLU A 156 4.69 -11.25 -22.92
CA GLU A 156 6.08 -11.59 -22.61
C GLU A 156 7.07 -10.52 -23.13
N TYR A 157 6.60 -9.60 -23.96
CA TYR A 157 7.41 -8.59 -24.64
C TYR A 157 7.09 -7.17 -24.19
N GLU A 158 6.27 -7.00 -23.17
CA GLU A 158 5.99 -5.72 -22.54
C GLU A 158 6.76 -5.56 -21.23
N ILE A 159 7.38 -4.41 -21.05
CA ILE A 159 8.20 -4.10 -19.89
C ILE A 159 7.58 -2.90 -19.17
N PHE A 160 7.17 -3.08 -17.92
CA PHE A 160 6.80 -1.96 -17.07
C PHE A 160 8.04 -1.29 -16.52
N ARG A 161 8.17 0.01 -16.74
CA ARG A 161 9.28 0.82 -16.25
C ARG A 161 8.76 2.13 -15.66
N THR A 162 9.33 2.55 -14.54
CA THR A 162 9.05 3.88 -13.99
C THR A 162 9.68 4.94 -14.90
N SER A 163 8.88 5.96 -15.23
CA SER A 163 9.30 7.12 -16.01
C SER A 163 9.34 8.35 -15.12
N GLU A 164 10.42 9.11 -15.19
CA GLU A 164 10.56 10.38 -14.46
C GLU A 164 9.48 11.40 -14.86
N ALA A 165 9.01 11.34 -16.11
CA ALA A 165 7.95 12.23 -16.60
C ALA A 165 6.57 11.95 -15.99
N GLU A 166 6.38 10.76 -15.38
CA GLU A 166 5.12 10.34 -14.76
C GLU A 166 5.13 10.56 -13.23
N VAL A 167 6.24 11.03 -12.68
CA VAL A 167 6.45 11.31 -11.26
C VAL A 167 6.63 12.80 -11.03
#